data_735a07fe22e0d6fa646ac5eea0ae67fc
#
_entry.id   735a07fe22e0d6fa646ac5eea0ae67fc
#
_cell.length_a   1.000
_cell.length_b   1.000
_cell.length_c   1.000
_cell.angle_alpha   90.00
_cell.angle_beta   90.00
_cell.angle_gamma   90.00
#
_symmetry.space_group_name_H-M   'P 1'
#
loop_
_entity.id
_entity.type
_entity.pdbx_description
1 polymer ?
#
loop_
_entity_poly.entity_id
_entity_poly.type
_entity_poly.pdbx_seq_one_letter_code
_entity_poly.pdbx_strand_id
1 'polypeptide(L)'
;MPFDHNDHYHRLLLRQLPPGCRTALDVGCGTGRFARRLAARGIVVDAVDPAAEAVAAARELTARELSTRELTAAAGAGERPRFRQADVTQVELPRGHYDFVSCLASLHHMPFDTVRALRESLAPGGVLVVLGCYPERSRTDWAWSLAAVPVNAAARVAVALAERVRGGRPAGPGAVRAPVAPPRMSYAETRREAAVLLPGCRMRRLLFWRYLLVHRAPDGAGAPGGAGGN
;
A
#
# COMPACT_ATOMS: atom_id res chain seq x y z
N MET A 1 17.17 -11.62 2.83
CA MET A 1 15.73 -11.50 3.17
C MET A 1 14.94 -12.35 2.19
N PRO A 2 13.93 -13.13 2.59
CA PRO A 2 13.07 -13.79 1.63
C PRO A 2 12.43 -12.74 0.71
N PHE A 3 12.22 -13.09 -0.56
CA PHE A 3 11.59 -12.22 -1.56
C PHE A 3 10.18 -11.84 -1.08
N ASP A 4 9.98 -10.56 -0.79
CA ASP A 4 8.67 -10.04 -0.39
C ASP A 4 7.94 -9.55 -1.64
N HIS A 5 6.86 -10.23 -2.00
CA HIS A 5 6.04 -9.91 -3.17
C HIS A 5 5.42 -8.51 -3.10
N ASN A 6 5.17 -7.98 -1.91
CA ASN A 6 4.61 -6.64 -1.74
C ASN A 6 5.67 -5.58 -2.06
N ASP A 7 6.90 -5.77 -1.60
CA ASP A 7 8.02 -4.85 -1.88
C ASP A 7 8.31 -4.70 -3.37
N HIS A 8 8.15 -5.79 -4.13
CA HIS A 8 8.32 -5.78 -5.59
C HIS A 8 7.42 -4.74 -6.26
N TYR A 9 6.22 -4.54 -5.72
CA TYR A 9 5.24 -3.62 -6.29
C TYR A 9 5.30 -2.19 -5.75
N HIS A 10 6.12 -1.89 -4.73
CA HIS A 10 6.19 -0.54 -4.17
C HIS A 10 6.50 0.53 -5.22
N ARG A 11 7.40 0.27 -6.18
CA ARG A 11 7.70 1.23 -7.26
C ARG A 11 6.49 1.49 -8.16
N LEU A 12 5.70 0.45 -8.43
CA LEU A 12 4.49 0.56 -9.22
C LEU A 12 3.41 1.39 -8.51
N LEU A 13 3.27 1.20 -7.20
CA LEU A 13 2.32 1.93 -6.36
C LEU A 13 2.73 3.40 -6.22
N LEU A 14 4.01 3.68 -6.03
CA LEU A 14 4.53 5.04 -5.94
C LEU A 14 4.37 5.84 -7.25
N ARG A 15 4.25 5.17 -8.40
CA ARG A 15 3.93 5.83 -9.69
C ARG A 15 2.46 6.25 -9.79
N GLN A 16 1.61 5.83 -8.86
CA GLN A 16 0.20 6.23 -8.80
C GLN A 16 -0.02 7.49 -7.97
N LEU A 17 1.00 7.99 -7.27
CA LEU A 17 0.91 9.23 -6.51
C LEU A 17 0.42 10.36 -7.42
N PRO A 18 -0.58 11.16 -6.98
CA PRO A 18 -0.99 12.34 -7.72
C PRO A 18 0.13 13.40 -7.69
N PRO A 19 0.19 14.27 -8.69
CA PRO A 19 1.09 15.42 -8.64
C PRO A 19 0.86 16.26 -7.38
N GLY A 20 1.93 16.69 -6.73
CA GLY A 20 1.84 17.54 -5.53
C GLY A 20 1.30 16.83 -4.29
N CYS A 21 1.29 15.48 -4.24
CA CYS A 21 0.83 14.70 -3.09
C CYS A 21 1.55 15.12 -1.80
N ARG A 22 0.81 15.52 -0.79
CA ARG A 22 1.31 15.99 0.52
C ARG A 22 0.86 15.12 1.68
N THR A 23 -0.30 14.49 1.58
CA THR A 23 -0.93 13.70 2.64
C THR A 23 -1.22 12.28 2.18
N ALA A 24 -0.94 11.28 3.01
CA ALA A 24 -1.25 9.90 2.70
C ALA A 24 -1.75 9.11 3.89
N LEU A 25 -2.61 8.12 3.64
CA LEU A 25 -3.03 7.10 4.59
C LEU A 25 -2.54 5.73 4.09
N ASP A 26 -1.84 4.99 4.96
CA ASP A 26 -1.43 3.60 4.70
C ASP A 26 -2.21 2.63 5.57
N VAL A 27 -3.14 1.88 4.97
CA VAL A 27 -4.10 1.00 5.66
C VAL A 27 -3.58 -0.44 5.70
N GLY A 28 -3.46 -1.01 6.90
CA GLY A 28 -2.81 -2.29 7.12
C GLY A 28 -1.32 -2.17 6.85
N CYS A 29 -0.69 -1.17 7.48
CA CYS A 29 0.68 -0.77 7.19
C CYS A 29 1.74 -1.80 7.63
N GLY A 30 1.36 -2.81 8.42
CA GLY A 30 2.27 -3.82 8.95
C GLY A 30 3.48 -3.18 9.63
N THR A 31 4.68 -3.56 9.23
CA THR A 31 5.93 -3.00 9.77
C THR A 31 6.30 -1.62 9.19
N GLY A 32 5.37 -0.94 8.51
CA GLY A 32 5.50 0.44 8.05
C GLY A 32 6.46 0.67 6.87
N ARG A 33 6.82 -0.38 6.13
CA ARG A 33 7.81 -0.27 5.05
C ARG A 33 7.36 0.66 3.92
N PHE A 34 6.09 0.58 3.52
CA PHE A 34 5.55 1.46 2.48
C PHE A 34 5.34 2.88 3.01
N ALA A 35 4.81 3.02 4.23
CA ALA A 35 4.67 4.31 4.90
C ALA A 35 6.00 5.08 4.95
N ARG A 36 7.12 4.42 5.34
CA ARG A 36 8.45 5.06 5.31
C ARG A 36 8.89 5.48 3.91
N ARG A 37 8.53 4.73 2.87
CA ARG A 37 8.84 5.12 1.47
C ARG A 37 8.04 6.33 0.99
N LEU A 38 6.83 6.51 1.47
CA LEU A 38 6.02 7.71 1.24
C LEU A 38 6.62 8.90 1.97
N ALA A 39 6.89 8.75 3.27
CA ALA A 39 7.49 9.80 4.10
C ALA A 39 8.86 10.26 3.60
N ALA A 40 9.68 9.35 3.07
CA ALA A 40 10.97 9.68 2.45
C ALA A 40 10.83 10.58 1.19
N ARG A 41 9.61 10.85 0.72
CA ARG A 41 9.27 11.78 -0.38
C ARG A 41 8.71 13.11 0.12
N GLY A 42 8.76 13.35 1.43
CA GLY A 42 8.19 14.55 2.05
C GLY A 42 6.67 14.51 2.21
N ILE A 43 6.05 13.32 2.14
CA ILE A 43 4.61 13.14 2.32
C ILE A 43 4.33 12.92 3.81
N VAL A 44 3.37 13.65 4.38
CA VAL A 44 2.82 13.41 5.71
C VAL A 44 2.01 12.12 5.68
N VAL A 45 2.39 11.12 6.47
CA VAL A 45 1.79 9.79 6.39
C VAL A 45 1.16 9.41 7.72
N ASP A 46 -0.15 9.16 7.69
CA ASP A 46 -0.85 8.41 8.71
C ASP A 46 -0.84 6.92 8.32
N ALA A 47 -0.48 6.04 9.24
CA ALA A 47 -0.35 4.62 8.99
C ALA A 47 -1.06 3.83 10.10
N VAL A 48 -2.01 3.00 9.71
CA VAL A 48 -2.86 2.25 10.66
C VAL A 48 -2.73 0.75 10.44
N ASP A 49 -2.71 0.01 11.54
CA ASP A 49 -2.75 -1.46 11.54
C ASP A 49 -3.45 -1.95 12.82
N PRO A 50 -4.32 -2.95 12.77
CA PRO A 50 -4.97 -3.49 13.96
C PRO A 50 -4.01 -4.24 14.89
N ALA A 51 -2.89 -4.78 14.38
CA ALA A 51 -1.93 -5.55 15.15
C ALA A 51 -0.96 -4.64 15.91
N ALA A 52 -1.03 -4.67 17.24
CA ALA A 52 -0.16 -3.87 18.12
C ALA A 52 1.33 -4.15 17.89
N GLU A 53 1.67 -5.43 17.69
CA GLU A 53 3.06 -5.86 17.44
C GLU A 53 3.60 -5.29 16.11
N ALA A 54 2.75 -5.23 15.07
CA ALA A 54 3.12 -4.67 13.79
C ALA A 54 3.42 -3.17 13.92
N VAL A 55 2.56 -2.44 14.64
CA VAL A 55 2.73 -1.01 14.90
C VAL A 55 3.99 -0.74 15.75
N ALA A 56 4.22 -1.54 16.78
CA ALA A 56 5.44 -1.43 17.60
C ALA A 56 6.70 -1.65 16.76
N ALA A 57 6.72 -2.71 15.94
CA ALA A 57 7.82 -3.00 15.01
C ALA A 57 8.02 -1.87 13.98
N ALA A 58 6.92 -1.28 13.46
CA ALA A 58 6.99 -0.16 12.52
C ALA A 58 7.67 1.07 13.14
N ARG A 59 7.32 1.41 14.39
CA ARG A 59 7.94 2.52 15.14
C ARG A 59 9.42 2.27 15.39
N GLU A 60 9.78 1.07 15.85
CA GLU A 60 11.16 0.68 16.13
C GLU A 60 12.03 0.72 14.86
N LEU A 61 11.57 0.11 13.77
CA LEU A 61 12.29 0.11 12.50
C LEU A 61 12.48 1.53 11.94
N THR A 62 11.47 2.39 12.12
CA THR A 62 11.55 3.79 11.69
C THR A 62 12.59 4.56 12.52
N ALA A 63 12.61 4.38 13.84
CA ALA A 63 13.59 5.00 14.72
C ALA A 63 15.02 4.58 14.36
N ARG A 64 15.25 3.28 14.14
CA ARG A 64 16.56 2.75 13.72
C ARG A 64 17.02 3.31 12.36
N GLU A 65 16.12 3.39 11.38
CA GLU A 65 16.44 3.93 10.06
C GLU A 65 16.82 5.41 10.11
N LEU A 66 16.16 6.20 10.95
CA LEU A 66 16.47 7.61 11.15
C LEU A 66 17.82 7.80 11.85
N SER A 67 18.07 7.07 12.92
CA SER A 67 19.38 7.14 13.61
C SER A 67 20.54 6.80 12.67
N THR A 68 20.35 5.83 11.77
CA THR A 68 21.37 5.49 10.78
C THR A 68 21.57 6.62 9.76
N ARG A 69 20.49 7.30 9.33
CA ARG A 69 20.56 8.45 8.40
C ARG A 69 21.22 9.66 9.05
N GLU A 70 20.91 9.97 10.29
CA GLU A 70 21.53 11.06 11.05
C GLU A 70 23.04 10.85 11.19
N LEU A 71 23.47 9.61 11.47
CA LEU A 71 24.90 9.26 11.57
C LEU A 71 25.64 9.38 10.22
N THR A 72 24.95 9.21 9.08
CA THR A 72 25.55 9.28 7.75
C THR A 72 25.48 10.67 7.12
N ALA A 73 25.04 11.69 7.84
CA ALA A 73 24.85 13.08 7.36
C ALA A 73 24.07 13.19 6.03
N ALA A 74 23.30 12.17 5.69
CA ALA A 74 22.51 12.13 4.47
C ALA A 74 21.15 12.81 4.69
N ALA A 75 21.15 14.08 4.32
CA ALA A 75 20.01 14.88 3.83
C ALA A 75 18.66 14.77 4.52
N GLY A 76 18.17 15.93 4.97
CA GLY A 76 16.77 16.31 5.13
C GLY A 76 15.92 15.30 5.92
N ALA A 77 15.62 15.63 7.18
CA ALA A 77 14.64 14.88 7.97
C ALA A 77 13.29 14.84 7.24
N GLY A 78 13.08 13.79 6.42
CA GLY A 78 11.75 13.50 5.93
C GLY A 78 10.81 13.32 7.11
N GLU A 79 9.55 13.73 6.95
CA GLU A 79 8.55 13.56 8.01
C GLU A 79 8.48 12.10 8.46
N ARG A 80 8.25 11.88 9.77
CA ARG A 80 8.08 10.54 10.32
C ARG A 80 6.64 10.08 10.10
N PRO A 81 6.41 8.86 9.58
CA PRO A 81 5.05 8.31 9.54
C PRO A 81 4.44 8.25 10.94
N ARG A 82 3.17 8.59 11.07
CA ARG A 82 2.41 8.51 12.30
C ARG A 82 1.74 7.15 12.39
N PHE A 83 2.36 6.23 13.11
CA PHE A 83 1.82 4.88 13.30
C PHE A 83 0.80 4.82 14.43
N ARG A 84 -0.41 4.33 14.12
CA ARG A 84 -1.49 4.15 15.10
C ARG A 84 -2.03 2.72 15.02
N GLN A 85 -2.18 2.08 16.20
CA GLN A 85 -2.95 0.85 16.28
C GLN A 85 -4.42 1.20 16.12
N ALA A 86 -5.03 0.76 15.01
CA ALA A 86 -6.44 0.98 14.75
C ALA A 86 -6.94 0.00 13.71
N ASP A 87 -8.18 -0.47 13.90
CA ASP A 87 -8.94 -1.15 12.88
C ASP A 87 -9.69 -0.10 12.06
N VAL A 88 -9.34 0.02 10.78
CA VAL A 88 -9.94 1.00 9.87
C VAL A 88 -11.45 0.82 9.69
N THR A 89 -11.98 -0.36 9.99
CA THR A 89 -13.43 -0.62 9.95
C THR A 89 -14.17 -0.06 11.16
N GLN A 90 -13.45 0.33 12.22
CA GLN A 90 -14.00 0.80 13.49
C GLN A 90 -13.68 2.27 13.77
N VAL A 91 -12.85 2.91 12.94
CA VAL A 91 -12.45 4.30 13.13
C VAL A 91 -13.06 5.19 12.05
N GLU A 92 -13.46 6.38 12.45
CA GLU A 92 -13.87 7.41 11.52
C GLU A 92 -12.63 8.03 10.85
N LEU A 93 -12.61 8.02 9.52
CA LEU A 93 -11.57 8.66 8.73
C LEU A 93 -11.96 10.10 8.40
N PRO A 94 -11.01 11.05 8.37
CA PRO A 94 -11.30 12.41 7.94
C PRO A 94 -11.72 12.41 6.47
N ARG A 95 -12.83 13.08 6.15
CA ARG A 95 -13.35 13.18 4.78
C ARG A 95 -12.54 14.18 3.96
N GLY A 96 -12.30 13.86 2.70
CA GLY A 96 -11.67 14.80 1.77
C GLY A 96 -10.25 15.24 2.16
N HIS A 97 -9.51 14.41 2.89
CA HIS A 97 -8.26 14.81 3.53
C HIS A 97 -7.01 14.28 2.84
N TYR A 98 -7.01 13.03 2.39
CA TYR A 98 -5.80 12.39 1.88
C TYR A 98 -5.66 12.51 0.37
N ASP A 99 -4.50 12.98 -0.09
CA ASP A 99 -4.16 12.96 -1.51
C ASP A 99 -3.90 11.54 -2.00
N PHE A 100 -3.47 10.65 -1.09
CA PHE A 100 -3.17 9.28 -1.44
C PHE A 100 -3.57 8.32 -0.33
N VAL A 101 -4.31 7.27 -0.68
CA VAL A 101 -4.66 6.17 0.24
C VAL A 101 -4.14 4.87 -0.32
N SER A 102 -3.38 4.13 0.47
CA SER A 102 -2.83 2.82 0.12
C SER A 102 -3.40 1.71 1.01
N CYS A 103 -3.66 0.56 0.40
CA CYS A 103 -4.09 -0.66 1.08
C CYS A 103 -3.35 -1.85 0.44
N LEU A 104 -2.25 -2.28 1.08
CA LEU A 104 -1.33 -3.27 0.53
C LEU A 104 -1.52 -4.62 1.22
N ALA A 105 -2.06 -5.60 0.48
CA ALA A 105 -2.31 -6.96 0.96
C ALA A 105 -3.08 -7.03 2.30
N SER A 106 -3.93 -6.05 2.57
CA SER A 106 -4.72 -5.93 3.80
C SER A 106 -6.23 -5.96 3.57
N LEU A 107 -6.72 -5.54 2.38
CA LEU A 107 -8.17 -5.46 2.11
C LEU A 107 -8.91 -6.80 2.27
N HIS A 108 -8.26 -7.95 2.04
CA HIS A 108 -8.90 -9.26 2.19
C HIS A 108 -9.11 -9.69 3.66
N HIS A 109 -8.60 -8.93 4.63
CA HIS A 109 -8.84 -9.12 6.06
C HIS A 109 -10.05 -8.35 6.59
N MET A 110 -10.65 -7.47 5.77
CA MET A 110 -11.76 -6.60 6.15
C MET A 110 -12.92 -6.73 5.15
N PRO A 111 -14.15 -6.30 5.50
CA PRO A 111 -15.27 -6.20 4.56
C PRO A 111 -14.89 -5.32 3.36
N PHE A 112 -15.27 -5.75 2.16
CA PHE A 112 -14.86 -5.02 0.94
C PHE A 112 -15.47 -3.62 0.86
N ASP A 113 -16.64 -3.41 1.44
CA ASP A 113 -17.33 -2.11 1.50
C ASP A 113 -16.56 -1.03 2.28
N THR A 114 -15.55 -1.43 3.09
CA THR A 114 -14.58 -0.50 3.71
C THR A 114 -13.99 0.47 2.68
N VAL A 115 -13.89 0.08 1.40
CA VAL A 115 -13.41 0.96 0.33
C VAL A 115 -14.23 2.24 0.16
N ARG A 116 -15.50 2.27 0.65
CA ARG A 116 -16.33 3.50 0.67
C ARG A 116 -15.72 4.55 1.58
N ALA A 117 -15.41 4.16 2.83
CA ALA A 117 -14.78 5.06 3.79
C ALA A 117 -13.40 5.54 3.30
N LEU A 118 -12.63 4.63 2.68
CA LEU A 118 -11.35 5.00 2.07
C LEU A 118 -11.52 5.99 0.92
N ARG A 119 -12.53 5.81 0.06
CA ARG A 119 -12.87 6.76 -1.01
C ARG A 119 -13.31 8.11 -0.46
N GLU A 120 -14.17 8.12 0.56
CA GLU A 120 -14.67 9.36 1.17
C GLU A 120 -13.56 10.14 1.90
N SER A 121 -12.49 9.48 2.32
CA SER A 121 -11.33 10.12 2.92
C SER A 121 -10.40 10.80 1.90
N LEU A 122 -10.56 10.53 0.59
CA LEU A 122 -9.75 11.14 -0.46
C LEU A 122 -10.08 12.62 -0.64
N ALA A 123 -9.05 13.42 -0.71
CA ALA A 123 -9.13 14.80 -1.19
C ALA A 123 -9.57 14.84 -2.68
N PRO A 124 -10.09 15.98 -3.17
CA PRO A 124 -10.32 16.15 -4.60
C PRO A 124 -9.06 15.82 -5.42
N GLY A 125 -9.21 15.03 -6.49
CA GLY A 125 -8.08 14.52 -7.28
C GLY A 125 -7.24 13.43 -6.60
N GLY A 126 -7.54 13.09 -5.35
CA GLY A 126 -6.84 12.07 -4.58
C GLY A 126 -6.96 10.68 -5.17
N VAL A 127 -6.04 9.80 -4.79
CA VAL A 127 -5.91 8.46 -5.38
C VAL A 127 -5.95 7.36 -4.31
N LEU A 128 -6.88 6.41 -4.46
CA LEU A 128 -6.89 5.16 -3.70
C LEU A 128 -6.21 4.06 -4.52
N VAL A 129 -5.23 3.40 -3.91
CA VAL A 129 -4.51 2.27 -4.50
C VAL A 129 -4.63 1.05 -3.61
N VAL A 130 -5.12 -0.05 -4.18
CA VAL A 130 -5.19 -1.34 -3.51
C VAL A 130 -4.31 -2.35 -4.23
N LEU A 131 -3.34 -2.89 -3.53
CA LEU A 131 -2.62 -4.10 -3.94
C LEU A 131 -3.26 -5.29 -3.22
N GLY A 132 -4.20 -5.94 -3.88
CA GLY A 132 -4.94 -7.04 -3.27
C GLY A 132 -4.47 -8.42 -3.74
N CYS A 133 -5.00 -9.45 -3.07
CA CYS A 133 -4.80 -10.86 -3.40
C CYS A 133 -6.12 -11.47 -3.88
N TYR A 134 -6.04 -12.49 -4.72
CA TYR A 134 -7.20 -13.29 -5.11
C TYR A 134 -6.86 -14.78 -5.13
N PRO A 135 -7.82 -15.68 -4.84
CA PRO A 135 -7.63 -17.12 -4.96
C PRO A 135 -7.77 -17.55 -6.43
N GLU A 136 -7.10 -18.62 -6.79
CA GLU A 136 -7.22 -19.23 -8.10
C GLU A 136 -8.54 -20.01 -8.20
N ARG A 137 -9.54 -19.47 -8.87
CA ARG A 137 -10.83 -20.12 -9.05
C ARG A 137 -11.22 -20.33 -10.52
N SER A 138 -10.50 -19.72 -11.46
CA SER A 138 -10.80 -19.82 -12.88
C SER A 138 -9.62 -20.36 -13.69
N ARG A 139 -9.91 -20.88 -14.90
CA ARG A 139 -8.85 -21.35 -15.84
C ARG A 139 -7.88 -20.23 -16.19
N THR A 140 -8.35 -18.99 -16.27
CA THR A 140 -7.53 -17.80 -16.48
C THR A 140 -6.63 -17.53 -15.29
N ASP A 141 -7.08 -17.76 -14.05
CA ASP A 141 -6.24 -17.60 -12.86
C ASP A 141 -5.10 -18.62 -12.87
N TRP A 142 -5.39 -19.87 -13.25
CA TRP A 142 -4.37 -20.92 -13.41
C TRP A 142 -3.34 -20.60 -14.49
N ALA A 143 -3.77 -20.04 -15.64
CA ALA A 143 -2.85 -19.63 -16.70
C ALA A 143 -1.88 -18.54 -16.20
N TRP A 144 -2.39 -17.56 -15.47
CA TRP A 144 -1.55 -16.52 -14.86
C TRP A 144 -0.60 -17.08 -13.80
N SER A 145 -1.03 -18.06 -13.01
CA SER A 145 -0.20 -18.74 -12.02
C SER A 145 0.94 -19.51 -12.68
N LEU A 146 0.65 -20.27 -13.73
CA LEU A 146 1.68 -20.98 -14.50
C LEU A 146 2.72 -20.01 -15.09
N ALA A 147 2.30 -18.86 -15.58
CA ALA A 147 3.22 -17.83 -16.06
C ALA A 147 4.04 -17.19 -14.92
N ALA A 148 3.46 -17.10 -13.71
CA ALA A 148 4.14 -16.52 -12.55
C ALA A 148 5.20 -17.43 -11.94
N VAL A 149 5.05 -18.76 -12.05
CA VAL A 149 5.98 -19.74 -11.45
C VAL A 149 7.42 -19.57 -11.93
N PRO A 150 7.74 -19.56 -13.23
CA PRO A 150 9.12 -19.40 -13.70
C PRO A 150 9.67 -18.00 -13.33
N VAL A 151 8.85 -16.96 -13.38
CA VAL A 151 9.27 -15.61 -13.01
C VAL A 151 9.60 -15.54 -11.52
N ASN A 152 8.79 -16.18 -10.67
CA ASN A 152 9.03 -16.25 -9.23
C ASN A 152 10.32 -17.03 -8.92
N ALA A 153 10.55 -18.15 -9.60
CA ALA A 153 11.78 -18.93 -9.45
C ALA A 153 13.02 -18.09 -9.84
N ALA A 154 12.98 -17.44 -10.99
CA ALA A 154 14.06 -16.56 -11.45
C ALA A 154 14.30 -15.37 -10.49
N ALA A 155 13.24 -14.73 -9.99
CA ALA A 155 13.34 -13.63 -9.03
C ALA A 155 13.97 -14.09 -7.70
N ARG A 156 13.59 -15.26 -7.19
CA ARG A 156 14.18 -15.83 -5.96
C ARG A 156 15.67 -16.14 -6.14
N VAL A 157 16.04 -16.72 -7.28
CA VAL A 157 17.44 -16.99 -7.60
C VAL A 157 18.24 -15.67 -7.71
N ALA A 158 17.73 -14.67 -8.42
CA ALA A 158 18.36 -13.38 -8.54
C ALA A 158 18.58 -12.69 -7.17
N VAL A 159 17.56 -12.74 -6.28
CA VAL A 159 17.69 -12.21 -4.92
C VAL A 159 18.73 -12.99 -4.12
N ALA A 160 18.72 -14.32 -4.18
CA ALA A 160 19.71 -15.16 -3.47
C ALA A 160 21.14 -14.89 -3.94
N LEU A 161 21.35 -14.72 -5.25
CA LEU A 161 22.64 -14.33 -5.81
C LEU A 161 23.08 -12.94 -5.35
N ALA A 162 22.17 -11.96 -5.39
CA ALA A 162 22.44 -10.60 -4.94
C ALA A 162 22.77 -10.54 -3.44
N GLU A 163 22.13 -11.36 -2.61
CA GLU A 163 22.43 -11.48 -1.18
C GLU A 163 23.80 -12.09 -0.94
N ARG A 164 24.17 -13.13 -1.70
CA ARG A 164 25.52 -13.72 -1.62
C ARG A 164 26.62 -12.72 -1.97
N VAL A 165 26.42 -11.95 -3.04
CA VAL A 165 27.39 -10.93 -3.48
C VAL A 165 27.51 -9.78 -2.48
N ARG A 166 26.43 -9.42 -1.79
CA ARG A 166 26.42 -8.33 -0.80
C ARG A 166 26.83 -8.76 0.62
N GLY A 167 27.22 -10.01 0.83
CA GLY A 167 27.58 -10.54 2.14
C GLY A 167 26.43 -10.44 3.17
N GLY A 168 25.18 -10.52 2.71
CA GLY A 168 23.99 -10.33 3.54
C GLY A 168 23.89 -11.40 4.62
N ARG A 169 23.80 -10.96 5.87
CA ARG A 169 23.45 -11.84 7.00
C ARG A 169 22.02 -12.31 6.83
N PRO A 170 21.71 -13.59 7.10
CA PRO A 170 20.33 -14.07 7.12
C PRO A 170 19.53 -13.23 8.13
N ALA A 171 18.26 -12.93 7.77
CA ALA A 171 17.36 -12.25 8.68
C ALA A 171 17.27 -13.07 9.98
N GLY A 172 17.54 -12.42 11.12
CA GLY A 172 17.44 -13.04 12.43
C GLY A 172 16.03 -13.58 12.71
N PRO A 173 15.89 -14.57 13.63
CA PRO A 173 14.59 -15.04 14.08
C PRO A 173 13.86 -13.88 14.76
N GLY A 174 12.72 -13.44 14.23
CA GLY A 174 11.93 -12.34 14.80
C GLY A 174 11.14 -11.50 13.80
N ALA A 175 11.07 -11.88 12.53
CA ALA A 175 10.18 -11.21 11.60
C ALA A 175 8.73 -11.41 12.06
N VAL A 176 8.08 -10.33 12.51
CA VAL A 176 6.63 -10.32 12.80
C VAL A 176 5.91 -10.78 11.53
N ARG A 177 5.34 -11.97 11.58
CA ARG A 177 4.50 -12.47 10.50
C ARG A 177 3.09 -11.95 10.75
N ALA A 178 2.61 -11.07 9.86
CA ALA A 178 1.21 -10.72 9.85
C ALA A 178 0.35 -12.00 9.68
N PRO A 179 -0.80 -12.12 10.37
CA PRO A 179 -1.71 -13.23 10.18
C PRO A 179 -2.15 -13.26 8.70
N VAL A 180 -1.97 -14.41 8.04
CA VAL A 180 -2.30 -14.58 6.63
C VAL A 180 -3.65 -15.28 6.56
N ALA A 181 -4.73 -14.53 6.37
CA ALA A 181 -6.02 -15.12 5.99
C ALA A 181 -6.06 -15.29 4.46
N PRO A 182 -6.60 -16.40 3.93
CA PRO A 182 -6.78 -16.56 2.50
C PRO A 182 -7.80 -15.55 1.97
N PRO A 183 -7.58 -14.98 0.76
CA PRO A 183 -8.54 -14.08 0.15
C PRO A 183 -9.85 -14.84 -0.16
N ARG A 184 -10.99 -14.24 0.21
CA ARG A 184 -12.32 -14.84 0.04
C ARG A 184 -12.93 -14.57 -1.33
N MET A 185 -12.70 -13.40 -1.89
CA MET A 185 -13.26 -12.95 -3.17
C MET A 185 -12.34 -13.29 -4.32
N SER A 186 -12.91 -13.86 -5.39
CA SER A 186 -12.23 -14.03 -6.66
C SER A 186 -11.94 -12.68 -7.33
N TYR A 187 -11.06 -12.68 -8.31
CA TYR A 187 -10.79 -11.48 -9.11
C TYR A 187 -12.05 -10.90 -9.77
N ALA A 188 -12.94 -11.76 -10.27
CA ALA A 188 -14.17 -11.33 -10.94
C ALA A 188 -15.18 -10.71 -9.96
N GLU A 189 -15.32 -11.28 -8.76
CA GLU A 189 -16.18 -10.74 -7.70
C GLU A 189 -15.64 -9.38 -7.24
N THR A 190 -14.35 -9.31 -6.92
CA THR A 190 -13.69 -8.05 -6.53
C THR A 190 -13.88 -6.95 -7.58
N ARG A 191 -13.76 -7.31 -8.87
CA ARG A 191 -13.94 -6.35 -9.97
C ARG A 191 -15.37 -5.82 -10.06
N ARG A 192 -16.37 -6.68 -9.85
CA ARG A 192 -17.79 -6.29 -9.86
C ARG A 192 -18.10 -5.35 -8.70
N GLU A 193 -17.71 -5.73 -7.48
CA GLU A 193 -17.91 -4.89 -6.29
C GLU A 193 -17.17 -3.56 -6.42
N ALA A 194 -15.92 -3.59 -6.89
CA ALA A 194 -15.16 -2.37 -7.12
C ALA A 194 -15.81 -1.43 -8.12
N ALA A 195 -16.43 -1.94 -9.19
CA ALA A 195 -17.13 -1.09 -10.17
C ALA A 195 -18.33 -0.35 -9.55
N VAL A 196 -18.99 -0.96 -8.58
CA VAL A 196 -20.13 -0.37 -7.86
C VAL A 196 -19.67 0.65 -6.81
N LEU A 197 -18.67 0.28 -5.99
CA LEU A 197 -18.26 1.08 -4.84
C LEU A 197 -17.27 2.20 -5.18
N LEU A 198 -16.51 2.01 -6.25
CA LEU A 198 -15.45 2.90 -6.72
C LEU A 198 -15.67 3.21 -8.23
N PRO A 199 -16.66 4.02 -8.58
CA PRO A 199 -16.94 4.35 -9.98
C PRO A 199 -15.68 4.87 -10.69
N GLY A 200 -15.44 4.41 -11.91
CA GLY A 200 -14.27 4.79 -12.70
C GLY A 200 -12.95 4.14 -12.26
N CYS A 201 -12.96 3.23 -11.30
CA CYS A 201 -11.74 2.53 -10.89
C CYS A 201 -11.18 1.68 -12.05
N ARG A 202 -9.86 1.55 -12.07
CA ARG A 202 -9.13 0.65 -12.97
C ARG A 202 -8.58 -0.52 -12.19
N MET A 203 -8.83 -1.73 -12.67
CA MET A 203 -8.33 -2.95 -12.04
C MET A 203 -7.62 -3.82 -13.04
N ARG A 204 -6.42 -4.30 -12.69
CA ARG A 204 -5.64 -5.21 -13.51
C ARG A 204 -5.00 -6.32 -12.70
N ARG A 205 -4.82 -7.48 -13.31
CA ARG A 205 -4.05 -8.58 -12.73
C ARG A 205 -2.57 -8.24 -12.71
N LEU A 206 -1.90 -8.73 -11.68
CA LEU A 206 -0.45 -8.70 -11.54
C LEU A 206 0.06 -10.14 -11.33
N LEU A 207 1.37 -10.31 -11.41
CA LEU A 207 1.99 -11.58 -11.04
C LEU A 207 1.83 -11.87 -9.54
N PHE A 208 2.11 -13.10 -9.12
CA PHE A 208 2.10 -13.53 -7.71
C PHE A 208 0.73 -13.39 -7.04
N TRP A 209 -0.36 -13.76 -7.79
CA TRP A 209 -1.74 -13.77 -7.28
C TRP A 209 -2.19 -12.40 -6.75
N ARG A 210 -1.69 -11.34 -7.35
CA ARG A 210 -2.01 -9.97 -6.98
C ARG A 210 -2.87 -9.29 -8.03
N TYR A 211 -3.63 -8.29 -7.59
CA TYR A 211 -4.23 -7.31 -8.47
C TYR A 211 -3.87 -5.89 -8.01
N LEU A 212 -3.84 -5.00 -8.96
CA LEU A 212 -3.78 -3.56 -8.70
C LEU A 212 -5.15 -2.98 -9.01
N LEU A 213 -5.76 -2.30 -8.03
CA LEU A 213 -6.93 -1.48 -8.19
C LEU A 213 -6.53 -0.03 -7.92
N VAL A 214 -6.94 0.87 -8.80
CA VAL A 214 -6.68 2.32 -8.69
C VAL A 214 -7.99 3.05 -8.90
N HIS A 215 -8.38 3.88 -7.95
CA HIS A 215 -9.49 4.81 -8.06
C HIS A 215 -8.97 6.24 -7.87
N ARG A 216 -9.45 7.17 -8.69
CA ARG A 216 -9.16 8.59 -8.57
C ARG A 216 -10.43 9.32 -8.20
N ALA A 217 -10.39 10.09 -7.14
CA ALA A 217 -11.49 11.00 -6.80
C ALA A 217 -11.62 12.06 -7.91
N PRO A 218 -12.83 12.51 -8.21
CA PRO A 218 -13.02 13.64 -9.12
C PRO A 218 -12.23 14.85 -8.63
N ASP A 219 -11.68 15.61 -9.55
CA ASP A 219 -11.16 16.93 -9.22
C ASP A 219 -12.30 17.76 -8.66
N GLY A 220 -12.08 18.47 -7.56
CA GLY A 220 -13.09 19.39 -7.04
C GLY A 220 -13.49 20.34 -8.17
N ALA A 221 -14.80 20.47 -8.43
CA ALA A 221 -15.29 21.49 -9.33
C ALA A 221 -14.67 22.82 -8.84
N GLY A 222 -13.81 23.41 -9.67
CA GLY A 222 -13.16 24.67 -9.34
C GLY A 222 -14.21 25.64 -8.82
N ALA A 223 -14.00 26.19 -7.64
CA ALA A 223 -14.86 27.25 -7.12
C ALA A 223 -14.99 28.29 -8.25
N PRO A 224 -16.21 28.69 -8.65
CA PRO A 224 -16.37 29.69 -9.69
C PRO A 224 -15.59 30.90 -9.21
N GLY A 225 -14.58 31.32 -10.00
CA GLY A 225 -13.77 32.45 -9.71
C GLY A 225 -14.71 33.61 -9.39
N GLY A 226 -14.55 34.19 -8.19
CA GLY A 226 -15.30 35.33 -7.77
C GLY A 226 -15.14 36.40 -8.85
N ALA A 227 -16.21 36.62 -9.62
CA ALA A 227 -16.31 37.76 -10.49
C ALA A 227 -16.23 38.98 -9.59
N GLY A 228 -15.07 39.66 -9.62
CA GLY A 228 -14.92 40.96 -9.05
C GLY A 228 -15.97 41.88 -9.70
N GLY A 229 -16.98 42.19 -8.92
CA GLY A 229 -17.88 43.28 -9.24
C GLY A 229 -17.25 44.59 -8.86
N ASN A 230 -17.19 45.41 -9.83
CA ASN A 230 -16.80 46.79 -9.90
C ASN A 230 -17.37 47.64 -8.73
#